data_cb6a4b379a89422f8eba0d02013fbb3d
#
_entry.id   cb6a4b379a89422f8eba0d02013fbb3d
#
_cell.length_a   1.000
_cell.length_b   1.000
_cell.length_c   1.000
_cell.angle_alpha   90.00
_cell.angle_beta   90.00
_cell.angle_gamma   90.00
#
_symmetry.space_group_name_H-M   'P 1'
#
loop_
_entity.id
_entity.type
_entity.pdbx_description
1 polymer ?
#
loop_
_entity_poly.entity_id
_entity_poly.type
_entity_poly.pdbx_seq_one_letter_code
_entity_poly.pdbx_strand_id
1 'polypeptide(L)'
;MSHLEIASKKLHVVQTAICLFTTNGFHTAGVDLIVKESEITKATFYNYFHSKEKFIEMCIAFQKSVIKDEVLSIIYSNRYYSSSDKLKEIVRLHVCLNSLYHLLLKAVFEIRVLYPQGYSMAIEYRKWLSHEIFDLIFSGEIREPKFDANMVVNLIDGLLLQVLSSNSLEERDMVVEQFFMSVG
;
A
#
# COMPACT_ATOMS: atom_id res chain seq x y z
N MET A 1 -0.78 10.49 32.00
CA MET A 1 -0.79 10.66 30.53
C MET A 1 -2.23 10.72 30.07
N SER A 2 -2.56 11.72 29.26
CA SER A 2 -3.90 11.84 28.69
C SER A 2 -4.14 10.74 27.64
N HIS A 3 -5.39 10.38 27.39
CA HIS A 3 -5.77 9.38 26.37
C HIS A 3 -5.25 9.76 24.97
N LEU A 4 -5.18 11.07 24.66
CA LEU A 4 -4.63 11.63 23.42
C LEU A 4 -3.12 11.44 23.32
N GLU A 5 -2.36 11.59 24.39
CA GLU A 5 -0.90 11.35 24.37
C GLU A 5 -0.56 9.89 24.14
N ILE A 6 -1.33 8.95 24.71
CA ILE A 6 -1.15 7.51 24.47
C ILE A 6 -1.46 7.17 23.00
N ALA A 7 -2.54 7.72 22.44
CA ALA A 7 -2.90 7.51 21.05
C ALA A 7 -1.81 8.06 20.09
N SER A 8 -1.29 9.25 20.35
CA SER A 8 -0.20 9.85 19.58
C SER A 8 1.08 9.02 19.64
N LYS A 9 1.46 8.51 20.82
CA LYS A 9 2.64 7.64 20.97
C LYS A 9 2.47 6.31 20.24
N LYS A 10 1.28 5.68 20.32
CA LYS A 10 1.01 4.45 19.55
C LYS A 10 1.12 4.68 18.04
N LEU A 11 0.58 5.78 17.54
CA LEU A 11 0.66 6.14 16.13
C LEU A 11 2.10 6.36 15.69
N HIS A 12 2.92 7.04 16.50
CA HIS A 12 4.35 7.21 16.21
C HIS A 12 5.08 5.86 16.06
N VAL A 13 4.84 4.92 16.99
CA VAL A 13 5.43 3.58 16.91
C VAL A 13 4.99 2.83 15.65
N VAL A 14 3.71 2.93 15.27
CA VAL A 14 3.18 2.30 14.05
C VAL A 14 3.85 2.90 12.80
N GLN A 15 3.96 4.24 12.71
CA GLN A 15 4.60 4.90 11.57
C GLN A 15 6.09 4.57 11.45
N THR A 16 6.82 4.58 12.57
CA THR A 16 8.23 4.16 12.62
C THR A 16 8.39 2.73 12.14
N ALA A 17 7.54 1.81 12.62
CA ALA A 17 7.62 0.41 12.21
C ALA A 17 7.24 0.19 10.75
N ILE A 18 6.27 0.91 10.20
CA ILE A 18 5.94 0.87 8.78
C ILE A 18 7.18 1.23 7.95
N CYS A 19 7.88 2.30 8.31
CA CYS A 19 9.14 2.68 7.67
C CYS A 19 10.19 1.56 7.77
N LEU A 20 10.40 0.99 8.96
CA LEU A 20 11.36 -0.10 9.17
C LEU A 20 11.00 -1.38 8.42
N PHE A 21 9.72 -1.77 8.38
CA PHE A 21 9.27 -2.93 7.62
C PHE A 21 9.43 -2.70 6.11
N THR A 22 9.16 -1.49 5.65
CA THR A 22 9.31 -1.14 4.24
C THR A 22 10.77 -1.16 3.81
N THR A 23 11.68 -0.63 4.62
CA THR A 23 13.12 -0.57 4.27
C THR A 23 13.86 -1.88 4.55
N ASN A 24 13.69 -2.46 5.73
CA ASN A 24 14.49 -3.57 6.21
C ASN A 24 13.81 -4.95 6.07
N GLY A 25 12.49 -4.98 5.78
CA GLY A 25 11.69 -6.19 5.76
C GLY A 25 11.13 -6.60 7.13
N PHE A 26 10.07 -7.39 7.11
CA PHE A 26 9.35 -7.83 8.32
C PHE A 26 10.19 -8.75 9.23
N HIS A 27 11.09 -9.52 8.63
CA HIS A 27 11.94 -10.45 9.39
C HIS A 27 13.08 -9.74 10.10
N THR A 28 13.74 -8.82 9.42
CA THR A 28 14.90 -8.07 9.94
C THR A 28 14.49 -7.01 10.95
N ALA A 29 13.36 -6.33 10.74
CA ALA A 29 12.83 -5.35 11.68
C ALA A 29 12.24 -6.05 12.92
N GLY A 30 13.11 -6.42 13.86
CA GLY A 30 12.73 -7.02 15.14
C GLY A 30 12.18 -5.99 16.13
N VAL A 31 11.57 -6.49 17.23
CA VAL A 31 11.03 -5.61 18.31
C VAL A 31 12.11 -4.72 18.88
N ASP A 32 13.36 -5.21 19.02
CA ASP A 32 14.48 -4.42 19.54
C ASP A 32 14.80 -3.20 18.69
N LEU A 33 14.77 -3.34 17.38
CA LEU A 33 14.96 -2.22 16.46
C LEU A 33 13.78 -1.25 16.55
N ILE A 34 12.55 -1.76 16.54
CA ILE A 34 11.35 -0.94 16.59
C ILE A 34 11.30 -0.09 17.85
N VAL A 35 11.55 -0.68 19.03
CA VAL A 35 11.51 0.07 20.31
C VAL A 35 12.62 1.09 20.40
N LYS A 36 13.81 0.77 19.88
CA LYS A 36 14.95 1.70 19.80
C LYS A 36 14.61 2.92 18.95
N GLU A 37 14.17 2.70 17.72
CA GLU A 37 13.85 3.77 16.76
C GLU A 37 12.58 4.57 17.13
N SER A 38 11.66 3.97 17.90
CA SER A 38 10.45 4.63 18.41
C SER A 38 10.64 5.26 19.80
N GLU A 39 11.83 5.16 20.39
CA GLU A 39 12.18 5.70 21.71
C GLU A 39 11.22 5.24 22.84
N ILE A 40 10.80 3.96 22.79
CA ILE A 40 9.98 3.33 23.84
C ILE A 40 10.70 2.12 24.45
N THR A 41 10.20 1.64 25.58
CA THR A 41 10.71 0.39 26.18
C THR A 41 10.00 -0.84 25.60
N LYS A 42 10.65 -2.02 25.69
CA LYS A 42 10.00 -3.29 25.36
C LYS A 42 8.70 -3.51 26.16
N ALA A 43 8.70 -3.17 27.44
CA ALA A 43 7.53 -3.28 28.29
C ALA A 43 6.38 -2.42 27.74
N THR A 44 6.66 -1.19 27.33
CA THR A 44 5.68 -0.30 26.69
C THR A 44 5.15 -0.88 25.38
N PHE A 45 6.03 -1.45 24.55
CA PHE A 45 5.65 -2.09 23.30
C PHE A 45 4.65 -3.23 23.52
N TYR A 46 4.97 -4.17 24.41
CA TYR A 46 4.10 -5.31 24.68
C TYR A 46 2.79 -4.91 25.38
N ASN A 47 2.81 -3.88 26.21
CA ASN A 47 1.60 -3.30 26.78
C ASN A 47 0.67 -2.67 25.72
N TYR A 48 1.26 -2.10 24.66
CA TYR A 48 0.48 -1.46 23.59
C TYR A 48 -0.03 -2.47 22.56
N PHE A 49 0.77 -3.46 22.19
CA PHE A 49 0.57 -4.26 20.98
C PHE A 49 0.49 -5.77 21.24
N HIS A 50 0.77 -6.23 22.45
CA HIS A 50 0.73 -7.62 22.91
C HIS A 50 1.76 -8.55 22.29
N SER A 51 1.92 -8.55 20.96
CA SER A 51 2.91 -9.36 20.25
C SER A 51 3.39 -8.66 18.97
N LYS A 52 4.54 -9.12 18.42
CA LYS A 52 5.02 -8.65 17.11
C LYS A 52 4.01 -8.98 16.00
N GLU A 53 3.36 -10.13 16.07
CA GLU A 53 2.35 -10.56 15.10
C GLU A 53 1.17 -9.58 15.07
N LYS A 54 0.54 -9.31 16.23
CA LYS A 54 -0.55 -8.33 16.34
C LYS A 54 -0.15 -6.92 15.92
N PHE A 55 1.09 -6.56 16.17
CA PHE A 55 1.64 -5.29 15.76
C PHE A 55 1.79 -5.19 14.23
N ILE A 56 2.29 -6.25 13.57
CA ILE A 56 2.35 -6.33 12.09
C ILE A 56 0.95 -6.21 11.49
N GLU A 57 -0.03 -6.95 12.02
CA GLU A 57 -1.43 -6.85 11.60
C GLU A 57 -1.94 -5.40 11.69
N MET A 58 -1.65 -4.71 12.80
CA MET A 58 -2.03 -3.30 13.00
C MET A 58 -1.35 -2.37 11.99
N CYS A 59 -0.07 -2.54 11.72
CA CYS A 59 0.66 -1.73 10.72
C CYS A 59 0.05 -1.92 9.32
N ILE A 60 -0.24 -3.16 8.93
CA ILE A 60 -0.86 -3.49 7.64
C ILE A 60 -2.29 -2.93 7.58
N ALA A 61 -3.10 -3.06 8.65
CA ALA A 61 -4.45 -2.50 8.71
C ALA A 61 -4.45 -0.98 8.55
N PHE A 62 -3.56 -0.30 9.28
CA PHE A 62 -3.38 1.15 9.19
C PHE A 62 -3.04 1.58 7.76
N GLN A 63 -2.00 0.96 7.17
CA GLN A 63 -1.55 1.29 5.82
C GLN A 63 -2.64 1.01 4.77
N LYS A 64 -3.33 -0.13 4.90
CA LYS A 64 -4.47 -0.50 4.06
C LYS A 64 -5.60 0.53 4.12
N SER A 65 -5.92 1.05 5.31
CA SER A 65 -6.95 2.09 5.46
C SER A 65 -6.55 3.37 4.75
N VAL A 66 -5.33 3.87 4.98
CA VAL A 66 -4.86 5.11 4.38
C VAL A 66 -4.86 5.04 2.85
N ILE A 67 -4.31 3.98 2.27
CA ILE A 67 -4.27 3.88 0.80
C ILE A 67 -5.66 3.67 0.18
N LYS A 68 -6.59 3.01 0.89
CA LYS A 68 -7.99 2.91 0.44
C LYS A 68 -8.65 4.28 0.37
N ASP A 69 -8.49 5.10 1.40
CA ASP A 69 -9.05 6.45 1.43
C ASP A 69 -8.51 7.31 0.28
N GLU A 70 -7.22 7.20 -0.05
CA GLU A 70 -6.60 7.87 -1.19
C GLU A 70 -7.18 7.40 -2.53
N VAL A 71 -7.32 6.08 -2.73
CA VAL A 71 -7.94 5.51 -3.95
C VAL A 71 -9.38 5.99 -4.11
N LEU A 72 -10.18 5.93 -3.04
CA LEU A 72 -11.57 6.39 -3.07
C LEU A 72 -11.64 7.90 -3.34
N SER A 73 -10.70 8.68 -2.82
CA SER A 73 -10.63 10.12 -3.10
C SER A 73 -10.41 10.41 -4.60
N ILE A 74 -9.62 9.57 -5.30
CA ILE A 74 -9.44 9.67 -6.76
C ILE A 74 -10.73 9.26 -7.48
N ILE A 75 -11.32 8.12 -7.13
CA ILE A 75 -12.52 7.57 -7.78
C ILE A 75 -13.69 8.56 -7.72
N TYR A 76 -13.93 9.15 -6.54
CA TYR A 76 -15.04 10.07 -6.33
C TYR A 76 -14.70 11.55 -6.59
N SER A 77 -13.48 11.84 -7.02
CA SER A 77 -13.08 13.20 -7.36
C SER A 77 -13.72 13.69 -8.66
N ASN A 78 -14.18 14.94 -8.65
CA ASN A 78 -14.58 15.65 -9.87
C ASN A 78 -13.41 16.32 -10.60
N ARG A 79 -12.16 16.12 -10.13
CA ARG A 79 -10.95 16.72 -10.73
C ARG A 79 -10.56 16.02 -12.02
N TYR A 80 -10.87 14.74 -12.17
CA TYR A 80 -10.49 13.92 -13.31
C TYR A 80 -11.65 13.83 -14.30
N TYR A 81 -11.38 14.06 -15.59
CA TYR A 81 -12.39 14.18 -16.63
C TYR A 81 -12.88 12.80 -17.13
N SER A 82 -12.06 11.76 -17.02
CA SER A 82 -12.39 10.44 -17.54
C SER A 82 -12.01 9.31 -16.56
N SER A 83 -12.61 8.13 -16.76
CA SER A 83 -12.21 6.91 -16.05
C SER A 83 -10.76 6.55 -16.33
N SER A 84 -10.26 6.80 -17.55
CA SER A 84 -8.86 6.59 -17.92
C SER A 84 -7.90 7.47 -17.08
N ASP A 85 -8.25 8.75 -16.87
CA ASP A 85 -7.44 9.65 -16.05
C ASP A 85 -7.39 9.19 -14.58
N LYS A 86 -8.54 8.72 -14.04
CA LYS A 86 -8.62 8.14 -12.69
C LYS A 86 -7.76 6.88 -12.56
N LEU A 87 -7.81 6.00 -13.56
CA LEU A 87 -6.98 4.78 -13.58
C LEU A 87 -5.48 5.11 -13.61
N LYS A 88 -5.06 6.06 -14.44
CA LYS A 88 -3.68 6.53 -14.49
C LYS A 88 -3.23 7.07 -13.13
N GLU A 89 -4.08 7.84 -12.46
CA GLU A 89 -3.76 8.41 -11.15
C GLU A 89 -3.71 7.34 -10.05
N ILE A 90 -4.59 6.34 -10.10
CA ILE A 90 -4.50 5.16 -9.21
C ILE A 90 -3.18 4.43 -9.41
N VAL A 91 -2.72 4.23 -10.65
CA VAL A 91 -1.41 3.63 -10.92
C VAL A 91 -0.29 4.51 -10.34
N ARG A 92 -0.31 5.83 -10.57
CA ARG A 92 0.71 6.76 -10.03
C ARG A 92 0.75 6.78 -8.51
N LEU A 93 -0.41 6.72 -7.82
CA LEU A 93 -0.51 6.62 -6.37
C LEU A 93 0.23 5.38 -5.83
N HIS A 94 0.08 4.24 -6.51
CA HIS A 94 0.69 2.98 -6.09
C HIS A 94 2.17 2.89 -6.47
N VAL A 95 2.58 3.56 -7.55
CA VAL A 95 3.92 3.48 -8.11
C VAL A 95 4.68 4.77 -7.89
N CYS A 96 5.16 4.97 -6.68
CA CYS A 96 6.06 6.07 -6.33
C CYS A 96 7.12 5.59 -5.33
N LEU A 97 8.21 6.34 -5.15
CA LEU A 97 9.32 5.96 -4.28
C LEU A 97 8.89 5.75 -2.81
N ASN A 98 7.93 6.55 -2.34
CA ASN A 98 7.37 6.46 -1.00
C ASN A 98 5.95 5.88 -1.01
N SER A 99 5.70 4.92 -1.90
CA SER A 99 4.36 4.35 -2.07
C SER A 99 3.83 3.72 -0.80
N LEU A 100 2.60 4.09 -0.44
CA LEU A 100 1.83 3.44 0.61
C LEU A 100 1.59 1.94 0.32
N TYR A 101 1.59 1.56 -0.95
CA TYR A 101 1.41 0.18 -1.38
C TYR A 101 2.64 -0.69 -1.14
N HIS A 102 3.84 -0.11 -1.00
CA HIS A 102 5.09 -0.85 -0.86
C HIS A 102 5.04 -1.84 0.33
N LEU A 103 4.55 -1.42 1.51
CA LEU A 103 4.41 -2.32 2.66
C LEU A 103 3.49 -3.51 2.35
N LEU A 104 2.35 -3.26 1.67
CA LEU A 104 1.38 -4.29 1.34
C LEU A 104 1.94 -5.29 0.32
N LEU A 105 2.62 -4.81 -0.72
CA LEU A 105 3.29 -5.66 -1.69
C LEU A 105 4.37 -6.52 -1.02
N LYS A 106 5.19 -5.91 -0.17
CA LYS A 106 6.24 -6.61 0.60
C LYS A 106 5.65 -7.68 1.52
N ALA A 107 4.50 -7.42 2.15
CA ALA A 107 3.80 -8.42 2.96
C ALA A 107 3.40 -9.66 2.14
N VAL A 108 2.99 -9.49 0.88
CA VAL A 108 2.66 -10.63 -0.02
C VAL A 108 3.86 -11.55 -0.22
N PHE A 109 5.07 -11.01 -0.34
CA PHE A 109 6.28 -11.81 -0.58
C PHE A 109 6.90 -12.40 0.69
N GLU A 110 6.89 -11.66 1.81
CA GLU A 110 7.72 -12.00 2.97
C GLU A 110 6.98 -12.76 4.07
N ILE A 111 5.67 -12.52 4.30
CA ILE A 111 5.07 -12.91 5.57
C ILE A 111 4.03 -14.03 5.51
N ARG A 112 3.82 -14.64 4.34
CA ARG A 112 2.80 -15.67 4.13
C ARG A 112 2.80 -16.79 5.18
N VAL A 113 3.98 -17.27 5.55
CA VAL A 113 4.14 -18.41 6.45
C VAL A 113 4.13 -18.00 7.92
N LEU A 114 4.88 -16.94 8.29
CA LEU A 114 5.07 -16.56 9.68
C LEU A 114 3.96 -15.65 10.23
N TYR A 115 3.32 -14.87 9.37
CA TYR A 115 2.26 -13.92 9.76
C TYR A 115 1.07 -14.02 8.81
N PRO A 116 0.37 -15.18 8.79
CA PRO A 116 -0.65 -15.48 7.78
C PRO A 116 -1.83 -14.50 7.79
N GLN A 117 -2.19 -13.95 8.94
CA GLN A 117 -3.27 -12.97 9.03
C GLN A 117 -2.87 -11.64 8.36
N GLY A 118 -1.65 -11.14 8.60
CA GLY A 118 -1.13 -9.97 7.92
C GLY A 118 -1.05 -10.18 6.40
N TYR A 119 -0.60 -11.36 5.95
CA TYR A 119 -0.63 -11.75 4.55
C TYR A 119 -2.06 -11.69 3.97
N SER A 120 -3.04 -12.27 4.66
CA SER A 120 -4.45 -12.26 4.23
C SER A 120 -4.95 -10.83 4.02
N MET A 121 -4.63 -9.92 4.94
CA MET A 121 -5.02 -8.50 4.84
C MET A 121 -4.41 -7.81 3.62
N ALA A 122 -3.18 -8.13 3.24
CA ALA A 122 -2.54 -7.60 2.04
C ALA A 122 -3.20 -8.15 0.75
N ILE A 123 -3.54 -9.45 0.73
CA ILE A 123 -4.29 -10.07 -0.37
C ILE A 123 -5.72 -9.50 -0.49
N GLU A 124 -6.39 -9.25 0.63
CA GLU A 124 -7.72 -8.61 0.63
C GLU A 124 -7.67 -7.21 0.01
N TYR A 125 -6.62 -6.43 0.29
CA TYR A 125 -6.44 -5.14 -0.35
C TYR A 125 -6.34 -5.26 -1.87
N ARG A 126 -5.55 -6.20 -2.38
CA ARG A 126 -5.37 -6.42 -3.82
C ARG A 126 -6.68 -6.82 -4.51
N LYS A 127 -7.47 -7.69 -3.86
CA LYS A 127 -8.80 -8.09 -4.36
C LYS A 127 -9.76 -6.90 -4.39
N TRP A 128 -9.77 -6.10 -3.34
CA TRP A 128 -10.56 -4.88 -3.26
C TRP A 128 -10.15 -3.89 -4.37
N LEU A 129 -8.85 -3.63 -4.54
CA LEU A 129 -8.35 -2.73 -5.59
C LEU A 129 -8.75 -3.21 -6.98
N SER A 130 -8.61 -4.51 -7.26
CA SER A 130 -9.05 -5.09 -8.53
C SER A 130 -10.55 -4.88 -8.78
N HIS A 131 -11.37 -4.97 -7.73
CA HIS A 131 -12.82 -4.73 -7.82
C HIS A 131 -13.14 -3.25 -8.11
N GLU A 132 -12.52 -2.32 -7.39
CA GLU A 132 -12.72 -0.88 -7.65
C GLU A 132 -12.26 -0.48 -9.07
N ILE A 133 -11.15 -1.03 -9.54
CA ILE A 133 -10.67 -0.82 -10.91
C ILE A 133 -11.67 -1.40 -11.93
N PHE A 134 -12.20 -2.60 -11.66
CA PHE A 134 -13.22 -3.22 -12.50
C PHE A 134 -14.46 -2.31 -12.63
N ASP A 135 -14.99 -1.86 -11.49
CA ASP A 135 -16.16 -0.98 -11.47
C ASP A 135 -15.89 0.34 -12.21
N LEU A 136 -14.68 0.89 -12.08
CA LEU A 136 -14.29 2.12 -12.78
C LEU A 136 -14.18 1.92 -14.30
N ILE A 137 -13.71 0.76 -14.76
CA ILE A 137 -13.65 0.40 -16.18
C ILE A 137 -15.06 0.26 -16.75
N PHE A 138 -15.96 -0.46 -16.07
CA PHE A 138 -17.29 -0.77 -16.58
C PHE A 138 -18.31 0.36 -16.39
N SER A 139 -18.12 1.26 -15.42
CA SER A 139 -18.95 2.46 -15.26
C SER A 139 -18.54 3.62 -16.17
N GLY A 140 -17.37 3.53 -16.80
CA GLY A 140 -16.82 4.57 -17.66
C GLY A 140 -17.25 4.48 -19.11
N GLU A 141 -16.81 5.45 -19.90
CA GLU A 141 -17.06 5.54 -21.35
C GLU A 141 -16.20 4.56 -22.17
N ILE A 142 -15.44 3.69 -21.53
CA ILE A 142 -14.55 2.73 -22.19
C ILE A 142 -15.40 1.61 -22.77
N ARG A 143 -15.75 1.75 -24.05
CA ARG A 143 -16.42 0.70 -24.82
C ARG A 143 -15.40 -0.38 -25.17
N GLU A 144 -15.65 -1.63 -24.75
CA GLU A 144 -14.79 -2.79 -25.04
C GLU A 144 -13.33 -2.59 -24.58
N PRO A 145 -13.06 -2.51 -23.28
CA PRO A 145 -11.70 -2.35 -22.80
C PRO A 145 -10.85 -3.55 -23.24
N LYS A 146 -9.72 -3.29 -23.89
CA LYS A 146 -8.73 -4.33 -24.28
C LYS A 146 -7.92 -4.87 -23.10
N PHE A 147 -8.27 -4.46 -21.89
CA PHE A 147 -7.60 -4.88 -20.65
C PHE A 147 -8.63 -5.14 -19.55
N ASP A 148 -8.26 -5.98 -18.60
CA ASP A 148 -9.04 -6.20 -17.39
C ASP A 148 -8.39 -5.55 -16.15
N ALA A 149 -9.14 -5.54 -15.05
CA ALA A 149 -8.66 -4.98 -13.79
C ALA A 149 -7.39 -5.66 -13.27
N ASN A 150 -7.21 -6.96 -13.55
CA ASN A 150 -6.01 -7.70 -13.12
C ASN A 150 -4.77 -7.25 -13.90
N MET A 151 -4.92 -6.89 -15.18
CA MET A 151 -3.81 -6.32 -15.96
C MET A 151 -3.33 -5.00 -15.34
N VAL A 152 -4.23 -4.14 -14.87
CA VAL A 152 -3.86 -2.89 -14.20
C VAL A 152 -3.17 -3.16 -12.86
N VAL A 153 -3.66 -4.11 -12.05
CA VAL A 153 -3.00 -4.49 -10.79
C VAL A 153 -1.61 -5.09 -11.05
N ASN A 154 -1.45 -5.90 -12.09
CA ASN A 154 -0.15 -6.46 -12.47
C ASN A 154 0.80 -5.38 -13.01
N LEU A 155 0.29 -4.38 -13.74
CA LEU A 155 1.06 -3.21 -14.16
C LEU A 155 1.58 -2.43 -12.93
N ILE A 156 0.73 -2.20 -11.93
CA ILE A 156 1.13 -1.56 -10.67
C ILE A 156 2.28 -2.31 -10.01
N ASP A 157 2.16 -3.64 -9.86
CA ASP A 157 3.19 -4.46 -9.21
C ASP A 157 4.52 -4.41 -9.99
N GLY A 158 4.46 -4.59 -11.31
CA GLY A 158 5.64 -4.57 -12.16
C GLY A 158 6.35 -3.22 -12.15
N LEU A 159 5.61 -2.13 -12.28
CA LEU A 159 6.16 -0.78 -12.23
C LEU A 159 6.71 -0.43 -10.84
N LEU A 160 6.05 -0.84 -9.75
CA LEU A 160 6.58 -0.60 -8.42
C LEU A 160 7.91 -1.33 -8.20
N LEU A 161 8.01 -2.59 -8.64
CA LEU A 161 9.28 -3.34 -8.58
C LEU A 161 10.37 -2.66 -9.40
N GLN A 162 10.06 -2.14 -10.59
CA GLN A 162 10.99 -1.38 -11.41
C GLN A 162 11.47 -0.11 -10.70
N VAL A 163 10.54 0.70 -10.18
CA VAL A 163 10.86 1.93 -9.44
C VAL A 163 11.74 1.65 -8.22
N LEU A 164 11.45 0.59 -7.46
CA LEU A 164 12.24 0.21 -6.29
C LEU A 164 13.63 -0.30 -6.66
N SER A 165 13.80 -0.93 -7.82
CA SER A 165 15.10 -1.44 -8.28
C SER A 165 15.98 -0.37 -8.91
N SER A 166 15.39 0.56 -9.67
CA SER A 166 16.10 1.65 -10.37
C SER A 166 16.24 2.92 -9.54
N ASN A 167 15.44 3.06 -8.47
CA ASN A 167 15.27 4.29 -7.70
C ASN A 167 14.91 5.52 -8.57
N SER A 168 14.19 5.29 -9.69
CA SER A 168 13.81 6.31 -10.66
C SER A 168 12.33 6.18 -11.03
N LEU A 169 11.69 7.33 -11.33
CA LEU A 169 10.32 7.43 -11.82
C LEU A 169 10.26 7.77 -13.31
N GLU A 170 11.40 7.96 -13.98
CA GLU A 170 11.46 8.48 -15.35
C GLU A 170 10.67 7.64 -16.36
N GLU A 171 10.76 6.32 -16.26
CA GLU A 171 10.08 5.42 -17.19
C GLU A 171 8.60 5.19 -16.81
N ARG A 172 8.23 5.41 -15.54
CA ARG A 172 6.88 5.12 -15.02
C ARG A 172 5.79 5.82 -15.84
N ASP A 173 5.91 7.13 -15.98
CA ASP A 173 4.86 7.94 -16.61
C ASP A 173 4.74 7.63 -18.09
N MET A 174 5.86 7.36 -18.76
CA MET A 174 5.87 6.92 -20.15
C MET A 174 5.15 5.57 -20.32
N VAL A 175 5.44 4.58 -19.48
CA VAL A 175 4.79 3.26 -19.54
C VAL A 175 3.30 3.37 -19.23
N VAL A 176 2.92 4.17 -18.23
CA VAL A 176 1.51 4.41 -17.90
C VAL A 176 0.77 5.01 -19.09
N GLU A 177 1.31 6.07 -19.71
CA GLU A 177 0.67 6.70 -20.87
C GLU A 177 0.56 5.72 -22.05
N GLN A 178 1.64 5.01 -22.38
CA GLN A 178 1.63 4.02 -23.47
C GLN A 178 0.63 2.89 -23.23
N PHE A 179 0.56 2.37 -22.00
CA PHE A 179 -0.40 1.32 -21.65
C PHE A 179 -1.84 1.78 -21.91
N PHE A 180 -2.23 2.93 -21.37
CA PHE A 180 -3.60 3.43 -21.54
C PHE A 180 -3.91 3.94 -22.94
N MET A 181 -2.92 4.38 -23.73
CA MET A 181 -3.09 4.68 -25.16
C MET A 181 -3.30 3.43 -26.02
N SER A 182 -2.62 2.34 -25.71
CA SER A 182 -2.69 1.11 -26.50
C SER A 182 -4.01 0.33 -26.30
N VAL A 183 -4.74 0.63 -25.25
CA VAL A 183 -5.94 -0.10 -24.83
C VAL A 183 -7.23 0.74 -24.86
N GLY A 184 -7.14 2.04 -25.15
CA GLY A 184 -8.25 2.94 -25.44
C GLY A 184 -8.44 3.02 -26.94
#